data_45164e4fef3454d2d203a69d33dbe5b8
#
_entry.id   45164e4fef3454d2d203a69d33dbe5b8
#
_cell.length_a   1.000
_cell.length_b   1.000
_cell.length_c   1.000
_cell.angle_alpha   90.00
_cell.angle_beta   90.00
_cell.angle_gamma   90.00
#
_symmetry.space_group_name_H-M   'P 1'
#
loop_
_entity.id
_entity.type
_entity.pdbx_description
1 polymer ?
#
loop_
_entity_poly.entity_id
_entity_poly.type
_entity_poly.pdbx_seq_one_letter_code
_entity_poly.pdbx_strand_id
1 'polypeptide(L)'
;GDSSSDVDVTSDSSRYTVDDVEVTNEPKNEWDENDKPKLKVTLEAEDDYYFPSGFSKSDVDLSGADGKVTSVTRKSSTLIVNITLDALDEGSSDRNLDVYGLEWDESDGMAMWEDSGDARKYEVRLYRNDSSVTSVITTSDTSYDFAGYITRSGDYMFKVRAVYNSSDKGSWEESDSWYVSSEEADELSADRKT
;
A
#
# COMPACT_ATOMS: atom_id res chain seq x y z
N GLY A 1 8.81 -3.53 -1.85
CA GLY A 1 9.66 -2.76 -0.94
C GLY A 1 10.95 -3.49 -0.65
N ASP A 2 12.04 -2.74 -0.54
CA ASP A 2 13.34 -3.32 -0.21
C ASP A 2 13.34 -3.85 1.22
N SER A 3 14.12 -4.90 1.46
CA SER A 3 14.26 -5.46 2.79
C SER A 3 15.00 -4.47 3.70
N SER A 4 14.64 -4.44 4.98
CA SER A 4 15.22 -3.58 6.01
C SER A 4 16.72 -3.74 6.25
N SER A 5 17.38 -4.67 5.57
CA SER A 5 18.81 -4.95 5.70
C SER A 5 19.73 -3.89 5.07
N ASP A 6 19.20 -2.90 4.36
CA ASP A 6 19.97 -1.93 3.59
C ASP A 6 19.98 -0.52 4.20
N VAL A 7 19.80 -0.39 5.52
CA VAL A 7 19.94 0.91 6.20
C VAL A 7 21.40 1.17 6.49
N ASP A 8 22.02 2.04 5.70
CA ASP A 8 23.37 2.51 5.93
C ASP A 8 23.37 3.76 6.83
N VAL A 9 24.13 3.70 7.92
CA VAL A 9 24.37 4.84 8.80
C VAL A 9 25.87 5.10 8.84
N THR A 10 26.27 6.31 8.54
CA THR A 10 27.67 6.74 8.59
C THR A 10 27.85 7.87 9.60
N SER A 11 29.10 8.04 10.05
CA SER A 11 29.50 9.13 10.92
C SER A 11 30.40 10.11 10.17
N ASP A 12 30.12 11.40 10.27
CA ASP A 12 30.97 12.47 9.71
C ASP A 12 32.18 12.78 10.61
N SER A 13 32.32 12.10 11.73
CA SER A 13 33.37 12.35 12.71
C SER A 13 34.51 11.32 12.60
N SER A 14 35.73 11.78 12.69
CA SER A 14 36.93 10.90 12.83
C SER A 14 37.21 10.48 14.27
N ARG A 15 36.34 10.85 15.23
CA ARG A 15 36.54 10.54 16.66
C ARG A 15 35.76 9.35 17.15
N TYR A 16 34.79 8.89 16.33
CA TYR A 16 33.99 7.70 16.58
C TYR A 16 33.50 7.12 15.26
N THR A 17 33.24 5.84 15.28
CA THR A 17 32.71 5.08 14.13
C THR A 17 31.36 4.47 14.46
N VAL A 18 30.60 4.13 13.42
CA VAL A 18 29.38 3.31 13.54
C VAL A 18 29.83 1.85 13.65
N ASP A 19 29.55 1.22 14.78
CA ASP A 19 29.89 -0.19 15.06
C ASP A 19 28.73 -1.12 14.63
N ASP A 20 27.49 -0.74 14.91
CA ASP A 20 26.32 -1.57 14.61
C ASP A 20 25.06 -0.73 14.30
N VAL A 21 24.24 -1.23 13.39
CA VAL A 21 22.93 -0.66 13.06
C VAL A 21 21.88 -1.75 13.06
N GLU A 22 20.90 -1.64 13.93
CA GLU A 22 19.81 -2.59 14.09
C GLU A 22 18.47 -1.92 13.82
N VAL A 23 17.63 -2.50 12.94
CA VAL A 23 16.22 -2.12 12.80
C VAL A 23 15.42 -2.86 13.87
N THR A 24 14.87 -2.14 14.85
CA THR A 24 14.29 -2.75 16.05
C THR A 24 12.80 -3.10 15.92
N ASN A 25 12.13 -2.67 14.87
CA ASN A 25 10.72 -2.93 14.60
C ASN A 25 10.47 -3.43 13.19
N GLU A 26 11.37 -4.25 12.68
CA GLU A 26 11.24 -4.86 11.36
C GLU A 26 9.90 -5.58 11.21
N PRO A 27 9.11 -5.29 10.16
CA PRO A 27 7.84 -5.99 9.91
C PRO A 27 8.12 -7.44 9.47
N LYS A 28 7.13 -8.31 9.64
CA LYS A 28 7.25 -9.72 9.24
C LYS A 28 7.26 -9.93 7.73
N ASN A 29 6.71 -8.97 6.99
CA ASN A 29 6.62 -8.99 5.53
C ASN A 29 7.35 -7.75 4.99
N GLU A 30 6.64 -6.88 4.31
CA GLU A 30 7.15 -5.62 3.77
C GLU A 30 6.75 -4.45 4.66
N TRP A 31 7.47 -3.34 4.52
CA TRP A 31 7.09 -2.08 5.12
C TRP A 31 5.84 -1.53 4.43
N ASP A 32 4.88 -1.07 5.21
CA ASP A 32 3.70 -0.38 4.72
C ASP A 32 3.87 1.15 4.80
N GLU A 33 3.07 1.85 4.02
CA GLU A 33 2.91 3.30 4.14
C GLU A 33 2.54 3.69 5.58
N ASN A 34 3.07 4.80 6.02
CA ASN A 34 2.95 5.32 7.39
C ASN A 34 3.66 4.50 8.47
N ASP A 35 4.35 3.42 8.13
CA ASP A 35 5.25 2.75 9.06
C ASP A 35 6.41 3.69 9.42
N LYS A 36 6.83 3.61 10.66
CA LYS A 36 7.94 4.40 11.19
C LYS A 36 9.08 3.49 11.60
N PRO A 37 10.10 3.33 10.75
CA PRO A 37 11.26 2.52 11.10
C PRO A 37 11.95 3.03 12.36
N LYS A 38 12.36 2.11 13.23
CA LYS A 38 13.12 2.42 14.45
C LYS A 38 14.48 1.79 14.36
N LEU A 39 15.47 2.63 14.51
CA LEU A 39 16.88 2.22 14.44
C LEU A 39 17.50 2.29 15.83
N LYS A 40 18.38 1.35 16.10
CA LYS A 40 19.32 1.38 17.20
C LYS A 40 20.72 1.40 16.60
N VAL A 41 21.40 2.51 16.75
CA VAL A 41 22.75 2.73 16.22
C VAL A 41 23.73 2.69 17.38
N THR A 42 24.75 1.85 17.25
CA THR A 42 25.85 1.78 18.22
C THR A 42 27.08 2.46 17.63
N LEU A 43 27.57 3.45 18.33
CA LEU A 43 28.79 4.18 17.99
C LEU A 43 29.89 3.79 18.96
N GLU A 44 31.12 3.63 18.47
CA GLU A 44 32.30 3.41 19.27
C GLU A 44 33.31 4.54 19.10
N ALA A 45 33.81 5.03 20.21
CA ALA A 45 34.84 6.07 20.20
C ALA A 45 36.18 5.47 19.77
N GLU A 46 36.90 6.19 18.91
CA GLU A 46 38.27 5.86 18.52
C GLU A 46 39.21 5.99 19.70
N ASP A 47 40.41 5.42 19.58
CA ASP A 47 41.45 5.46 20.61
C ASP A 47 41.70 6.90 21.09
N ASP A 48 41.87 7.06 22.39
CA ASP A 48 42.05 8.35 23.08
C ASP A 48 40.82 9.26 23.13
N TYR A 49 39.66 8.83 22.61
CA TYR A 49 38.38 9.58 22.69
C TYR A 49 37.38 8.91 23.62
N TYR A 50 36.41 9.70 24.09
CA TYR A 50 35.29 9.21 24.89
C TYR A 50 34.06 10.11 24.74
N PHE A 51 32.91 9.56 24.96
CA PHE A 51 31.67 10.33 25.03
C PHE A 51 31.56 10.99 26.40
N PRO A 52 31.41 12.33 26.48
CA PRO A 52 31.39 13.05 27.76
C PRO A 52 30.13 12.70 28.58
N SER A 53 30.23 12.83 29.92
CA SER A 53 29.17 12.41 30.85
C SER A 53 27.83 13.16 30.69
N GLY A 54 27.84 14.33 30.06
CA GLY A 54 26.65 15.13 29.79
C GLY A 54 26.02 14.88 28.40
N PHE A 55 26.56 13.96 27.62
CA PHE A 55 26.08 13.70 26.27
C PHE A 55 24.63 13.21 26.29
N SER A 56 23.79 13.85 25.50
CA SER A 56 22.34 13.67 25.46
C SER A 56 21.83 13.61 24.03
N LYS A 57 20.55 13.32 23.87
CA LYS A 57 19.93 13.27 22.52
C LYS A 57 19.95 14.59 21.74
N SER A 58 20.08 15.72 22.43
CA SER A 58 20.21 17.04 21.79
C SER A 58 21.59 17.32 21.21
N ASP A 59 22.55 16.45 21.48
CA ASP A 59 23.91 16.55 20.97
C ASP A 59 24.12 15.64 19.73
N VAL A 60 23.06 15.02 19.24
CA VAL A 60 23.05 14.18 18.04
C VAL A 60 22.27 14.87 16.95
N ASP A 61 22.95 15.19 15.86
CA ASP A 61 22.34 15.68 14.64
C ASP A 61 22.16 14.53 13.65
N LEU A 62 20.98 14.45 13.02
CA LEU A 62 20.68 13.51 11.93
C LEU A 62 20.70 14.26 10.61
N SER A 63 21.28 13.63 9.59
CA SER A 63 21.25 14.15 8.22
C SER A 63 20.95 12.99 7.25
N GLY A 64 20.39 13.31 6.08
CA GLY A 64 20.13 12.33 5.02
C GLY A 64 18.78 11.60 5.14
N ALA A 65 18.12 11.65 6.30
CA ALA A 65 16.76 11.14 6.49
C ALA A 65 16.01 11.97 7.53
N ASP A 66 14.71 12.13 7.34
CA ASP A 66 13.85 12.78 8.30
C ASP A 66 13.52 11.83 9.46
N GLY A 67 13.64 12.31 10.67
CA GLY A 67 13.43 11.51 11.86
C GLY A 67 13.86 12.21 13.13
N LYS A 68 13.80 11.51 14.25
CA LYS A 68 14.19 12.06 15.55
C LYS A 68 14.94 11.05 16.40
N VAL A 69 15.94 11.55 17.13
CA VAL A 69 16.57 10.81 18.22
C VAL A 69 15.59 10.70 19.40
N THR A 70 15.24 9.49 19.77
CA THR A 70 14.30 9.22 20.87
C THR A 70 15.00 9.08 22.21
N SER A 71 16.14 8.40 22.21
CA SER A 71 16.97 8.25 23.42
C SER A 71 18.44 8.02 23.08
N VAL A 72 19.29 8.30 24.04
CA VAL A 72 20.73 8.04 23.99
C VAL A 72 21.14 7.34 25.27
N THR A 73 21.90 6.24 25.13
CA THR A 73 22.49 5.54 26.26
C THR A 73 24.01 5.57 26.11
N ARG A 74 24.69 6.18 27.06
CA ARG A 74 26.11 6.41 27.02
C ARG A 74 26.87 5.46 27.95
N LYS A 75 27.97 4.89 27.44
CA LYS A 75 29.10 4.36 28.19
C LYS A 75 30.33 5.17 27.82
N SER A 76 31.47 4.99 28.49
CA SER A 76 32.65 5.82 28.22
C SER A 76 33.13 5.78 26.77
N SER A 77 33.23 4.60 26.18
CA SER A 77 33.63 4.41 24.78
C SER A 77 32.51 4.13 23.81
N THR A 78 31.29 3.83 24.30
CA THR A 78 30.17 3.41 23.46
C THR A 78 28.98 4.33 23.66
N LEU A 79 28.32 4.68 22.56
CA LEU A 79 27.05 5.44 22.56
C LEU A 79 25.99 4.66 21.79
N ILE A 80 24.87 4.37 22.41
CA ILE A 80 23.73 3.77 21.76
C ILE A 80 22.71 4.88 21.50
N VAL A 81 22.35 5.11 20.24
CA VAL A 81 21.40 6.11 19.79
C VAL A 81 20.17 5.38 19.24
N ASN A 82 19.00 5.65 19.84
CA ASN A 82 17.74 5.17 19.30
C ASN A 82 17.06 6.29 18.49
N ILE A 83 16.71 5.95 17.25
CA ILE A 83 16.14 6.86 16.27
C ILE A 83 14.77 6.32 15.85
N THR A 84 13.80 7.19 15.68
CA THR A 84 12.58 6.87 14.96
C THR A 84 12.55 7.75 13.72
N LEU A 85 12.55 7.13 12.55
CA LEU A 85 12.39 7.83 11.29
C LEU A 85 10.95 8.34 11.14
N ASP A 86 10.76 9.33 10.31
CA ASP A 86 9.41 9.76 9.96
C ASP A 86 8.68 8.65 9.20
N ALA A 87 7.38 8.81 9.05
CA ALA A 87 6.57 7.82 8.35
C ALA A 87 7.08 7.62 6.93
N LEU A 88 7.15 6.37 6.51
CA LEU A 88 7.44 6.07 5.12
C LEU A 88 6.31 6.65 4.28
N ASP A 89 6.69 7.48 3.33
CA ASP A 89 5.77 7.94 2.30
C ASP A 89 5.42 6.75 1.38
N GLU A 90 4.23 6.77 0.83
CA GLU A 90 3.97 5.97 -0.36
C GLU A 90 5.06 6.33 -1.35
N GLY A 91 5.96 5.42 -1.62
CA GLY A 91 6.87 5.58 -2.74
C GLY A 91 5.98 5.95 -3.93
N SER A 92 6.20 7.13 -4.50
CA SER A 92 5.40 7.65 -5.60
C SER A 92 5.30 6.55 -6.65
N SER A 93 4.22 5.97 -6.67
CA SER A 93 3.66 4.85 -7.33
C SER A 93 4.27 4.54 -8.71
N ASP A 94 5.28 3.69 -8.74
CA ASP A 94 5.48 2.82 -9.89
C ASP A 94 4.50 1.62 -9.85
N ARG A 95 3.46 1.69 -8.97
CA ARG A 95 2.44 0.65 -8.88
C ARG A 95 1.57 0.66 -10.12
N ASN A 96 1.44 -0.50 -10.72
CA ASN A 96 0.51 -0.68 -11.81
C ASN A 96 -0.90 -0.92 -11.23
N LEU A 97 -1.70 0.14 -11.20
CA LEU A 97 -3.11 0.11 -10.79
C LEU A 97 -4.06 0.31 -12.00
N ASP A 98 -3.56 0.15 -13.21
CA ASP A 98 -4.38 0.16 -14.41
C ASP A 98 -5.11 -1.16 -14.56
N VAL A 99 -6.39 -1.11 -14.86
CA VAL A 99 -7.23 -2.30 -15.07
C VAL A 99 -7.47 -2.46 -16.57
N TYR A 100 -7.37 -3.69 -17.05
CA TYR A 100 -7.50 -4.03 -18.46
C TYR A 100 -8.48 -5.19 -18.65
N GLY A 101 -8.80 -5.52 -19.93
CA GLY A 101 -9.53 -6.71 -20.29
C GLY A 101 -10.93 -6.78 -19.67
N LEU A 102 -11.63 -5.63 -19.61
CA LEU A 102 -12.99 -5.57 -19.10
C LEU A 102 -13.95 -6.26 -20.05
N GLU A 103 -14.55 -7.36 -19.61
CA GLU A 103 -15.46 -8.18 -20.42
C GLU A 103 -16.69 -8.58 -19.62
N TRP A 104 -17.79 -8.82 -20.34
CA TRP A 104 -18.99 -9.44 -19.82
C TRP A 104 -19.04 -10.93 -20.17
N ASP A 105 -19.31 -11.80 -19.20
CA ASP A 105 -19.96 -13.06 -19.48
C ASP A 105 -21.47 -12.82 -19.46
N GLU A 106 -22.02 -12.60 -20.66
CA GLU A 106 -23.42 -12.25 -20.85
C GLU A 106 -24.36 -13.38 -20.43
N SER A 107 -23.91 -14.64 -20.45
CA SER A 107 -24.73 -15.79 -20.07
C SER A 107 -25.03 -15.82 -18.57
N ASP A 108 -24.10 -15.36 -17.76
CA ASP A 108 -24.18 -15.43 -16.29
C ASP A 108 -24.31 -14.05 -15.63
N GLY A 109 -24.23 -12.95 -16.42
CA GLY A 109 -24.22 -11.59 -15.90
C GLY A 109 -23.00 -11.27 -15.07
N MET A 110 -21.85 -11.91 -15.38
CA MET A 110 -20.58 -11.77 -14.71
C MET A 110 -19.73 -10.69 -15.36
N ALA A 111 -19.31 -9.72 -14.60
CA ALA A 111 -18.26 -8.77 -14.99
C ALA A 111 -16.88 -9.38 -14.71
N MET A 112 -15.95 -9.27 -15.66
CA MET A 112 -14.58 -9.78 -15.54
C MET A 112 -13.58 -8.71 -15.96
N TRP A 113 -12.37 -8.76 -15.40
CA TRP A 113 -11.24 -7.92 -15.75
C TRP A 113 -9.92 -8.63 -15.45
N GLU A 114 -8.83 -8.11 -15.98
CA GLU A 114 -7.49 -8.64 -15.72
C GLU A 114 -6.90 -8.05 -14.45
N ASP A 115 -6.04 -8.83 -13.76
CA ASP A 115 -5.30 -8.39 -12.58
C ASP A 115 -4.32 -7.27 -12.95
N SER A 116 -4.33 -6.18 -12.19
CA SER A 116 -3.43 -5.05 -12.39
C SER A 116 -2.03 -5.26 -11.78
N GLY A 117 -1.77 -6.38 -11.15
CA GLY A 117 -0.48 -6.75 -10.58
C GLY A 117 -0.21 -6.22 -9.18
N ASP A 118 -0.49 -4.94 -8.91
CA ASP A 118 -0.26 -4.31 -7.60
C ASP A 118 -1.54 -4.08 -6.80
N ALA A 119 -2.70 -4.47 -7.34
CA ALA A 119 -3.97 -4.31 -6.65
C ALA A 119 -4.09 -5.27 -5.45
N ARG A 120 -4.53 -4.76 -4.33
CA ARG A 120 -4.96 -5.57 -3.18
C ARG A 120 -6.44 -5.92 -3.24
N LYS A 121 -7.21 -5.12 -3.95
CA LYS A 121 -8.65 -5.25 -4.15
C LYS A 121 -9.11 -4.38 -5.31
N TYR A 122 -10.35 -4.54 -5.68
CA TYR A 122 -11.01 -3.76 -6.73
C TYR A 122 -12.26 -3.10 -6.17
N GLU A 123 -12.57 -1.92 -6.67
CA GLU A 123 -13.87 -1.28 -6.52
C GLU A 123 -14.61 -1.37 -7.85
N VAL A 124 -15.82 -1.91 -7.84
CA VAL A 124 -16.64 -2.11 -9.03
C VAL A 124 -18.05 -1.54 -8.83
N ARG A 125 -18.68 -1.06 -9.90
CA ARG A 125 -20.01 -0.48 -9.87
C ARG A 125 -20.76 -0.74 -11.17
N LEU A 126 -22.02 -1.13 -11.06
CA LEU A 126 -22.93 -1.37 -12.19
C LEU A 126 -23.72 -0.11 -12.55
N TYR A 127 -23.87 0.10 -13.85
CA TYR A 127 -24.70 1.15 -14.44
C TYR A 127 -25.71 0.57 -15.42
N ARG A 128 -26.83 1.24 -15.60
CA ARG A 128 -27.83 0.96 -16.63
C ARG A 128 -28.29 2.28 -17.23
N ASN A 129 -28.25 2.41 -18.56
CA ASN A 129 -28.60 3.63 -19.28
C ASN A 129 -27.95 4.86 -18.60
N ASP A 130 -26.65 4.82 -18.36
CA ASP A 130 -25.82 5.82 -17.69
C ASP A 130 -26.15 6.13 -16.23
N SER A 131 -27.14 5.43 -15.66
CA SER A 131 -27.52 5.61 -14.26
C SER A 131 -26.97 4.46 -13.39
N SER A 132 -26.42 4.79 -12.24
CA SER A 132 -25.89 3.77 -11.33
C SER A 132 -26.99 2.86 -10.79
N VAL A 133 -26.76 1.56 -10.86
CA VAL A 133 -27.64 0.50 -10.32
C VAL A 133 -27.19 0.11 -8.92
N THR A 134 -25.90 0.02 -8.69
CA THR A 134 -25.33 -0.33 -7.38
C THR A 134 -24.59 0.84 -6.75
N SER A 135 -24.34 0.77 -5.45
CA SER A 135 -23.24 1.51 -4.83
C SER A 135 -21.89 0.95 -5.31
N VAL A 136 -20.78 1.56 -4.91
CA VAL A 136 -19.46 0.96 -5.11
C VAL A 136 -19.34 -0.30 -4.27
N ILE A 137 -18.96 -1.41 -4.92
CA ILE A 137 -18.76 -2.73 -4.32
C ILE A 137 -17.26 -2.98 -4.28
N THR A 138 -16.76 -3.59 -3.22
CA THR A 138 -15.35 -3.96 -3.08
C THR A 138 -15.21 -5.47 -3.15
N THR A 139 -14.27 -5.96 -3.98
CA THR A 139 -13.92 -7.37 -4.11
C THR A 139 -12.40 -7.54 -4.20
N SER A 140 -11.88 -8.70 -3.78
CA SER A 140 -10.50 -9.11 -4.03
C SER A 140 -10.34 -9.93 -5.30
N ASP A 141 -11.45 -10.35 -5.91
CA ASP A 141 -11.46 -11.15 -7.11
C ASP A 141 -11.42 -10.26 -8.37
N THR A 142 -10.99 -10.80 -9.48
CA THR A 142 -10.99 -10.14 -10.80
C THR A 142 -12.30 -10.34 -11.56
N SER A 143 -13.37 -10.64 -10.84
CA SER A 143 -14.71 -10.75 -11.37
C SER A 143 -15.76 -10.39 -10.32
N TYR A 144 -16.96 -10.04 -10.79
CA TYR A 144 -18.11 -9.81 -9.93
C TYR A 144 -19.41 -10.19 -10.63
N ASP A 145 -20.25 -10.93 -9.93
CA ASP A 145 -21.54 -11.38 -10.41
C ASP A 145 -22.61 -10.32 -10.20
N PHE A 146 -23.09 -9.76 -11.30
CA PHE A 146 -24.14 -8.74 -11.32
C PHE A 146 -25.53 -9.29 -11.67
N ALA A 147 -25.69 -10.59 -11.94
CA ALA A 147 -26.98 -11.17 -12.36
C ALA A 147 -28.16 -10.76 -11.46
N GLY A 148 -27.93 -10.75 -10.14
CA GLY A 148 -28.94 -10.35 -9.16
C GLY A 148 -29.36 -8.87 -9.22
N TYR A 149 -28.60 -8.02 -9.89
CA TYR A 149 -28.85 -6.58 -10.07
C TYR A 149 -29.41 -6.26 -11.46
N ILE A 150 -29.27 -7.19 -12.41
CA ILE A 150 -29.79 -7.07 -13.78
C ILE A 150 -31.25 -7.56 -13.79
N THR A 151 -32.16 -6.67 -13.41
CA THR A 151 -33.60 -6.99 -13.20
C THR A 151 -34.51 -6.33 -14.20
N ARG A 152 -34.00 -5.56 -15.14
CA ARG A 152 -34.78 -4.81 -16.15
C ARG A 152 -34.02 -4.70 -17.44
N SER A 153 -34.71 -4.56 -18.56
CA SER A 153 -34.07 -4.26 -19.86
C SER A 153 -33.32 -2.93 -19.86
N GLY A 154 -32.27 -2.85 -20.64
CA GLY A 154 -31.49 -1.63 -20.85
C GLY A 154 -30.03 -1.93 -21.22
N ASP A 155 -29.28 -0.87 -21.43
CA ASP A 155 -27.84 -0.93 -21.70
C ASP A 155 -27.07 -0.96 -20.38
N TYR A 156 -26.38 -2.06 -20.10
CA TYR A 156 -25.58 -2.23 -18.89
C TYR A 156 -24.11 -2.08 -19.20
N MET A 157 -23.41 -1.41 -18.29
CA MET A 157 -21.97 -1.30 -18.26
C MET A 157 -21.49 -1.37 -16.81
N PHE A 158 -20.29 -1.80 -16.59
CA PHE A 158 -19.66 -1.68 -15.28
C PHE A 158 -18.42 -0.81 -15.34
N LYS A 159 -18.09 -0.19 -14.22
CA LYS A 159 -16.82 0.49 -14.01
C LYS A 159 -16.06 -0.23 -12.92
N VAL A 160 -14.76 -0.33 -13.11
CA VAL A 160 -13.86 -0.97 -12.14
C VAL A 160 -12.58 -0.14 -11.99
N ARG A 161 -12.00 -0.14 -10.80
CA ARG A 161 -10.66 0.37 -10.57
C ARG A 161 -9.91 -0.50 -9.56
N ALA A 162 -8.61 -0.59 -9.73
CA ALA A 162 -7.73 -1.21 -8.78
C ALA A 162 -7.53 -0.33 -7.53
N VAL A 163 -7.34 -0.95 -6.39
CA VAL A 163 -7.12 -0.27 -5.12
C VAL A 163 -6.01 -0.97 -4.37
N TYR A 164 -4.94 -0.25 -4.08
CA TYR A 164 -3.89 -0.72 -3.17
C TYR A 164 -4.28 -0.40 -1.72
N ASN A 165 -4.60 0.87 -1.42
CA ASN A 165 -5.11 1.32 -0.13
C ASN A 165 -6.16 2.44 -0.30
N SER A 166 -6.53 3.14 0.78
CA SER A 166 -7.55 4.20 0.72
C SER A 166 -7.12 5.44 -0.07
N SER A 167 -5.82 5.71 -0.12
CA SER A 167 -5.22 6.89 -0.76
C SER A 167 -4.68 6.58 -2.15
N ASP A 168 -4.32 5.32 -2.42
CA ASP A 168 -3.73 4.86 -3.67
C ASP A 168 -4.70 3.98 -4.45
N LYS A 169 -5.32 4.58 -5.47
CA LYS A 169 -6.34 3.97 -6.32
C LYS A 169 -6.09 4.33 -7.76
N GLY A 170 -6.23 3.36 -8.64
CA GLY A 170 -6.21 3.54 -10.08
C GLY A 170 -7.41 4.34 -10.58
N SER A 171 -7.36 4.68 -11.86
CA SER A 171 -8.48 5.30 -12.58
C SER A 171 -9.65 4.35 -12.72
N TRP A 172 -10.86 4.90 -12.85
CA TRP A 172 -12.02 4.11 -13.22
C TRP A 172 -11.95 3.78 -14.71
N GLU A 173 -11.98 2.49 -15.02
CA GLU A 173 -12.14 1.98 -16.37
C GLU A 173 -13.57 1.53 -16.60
N GLU A 174 -14.04 1.64 -17.85
CA GLU A 174 -15.43 1.36 -18.25
C GLU A 174 -15.45 0.16 -19.20
N SER A 175 -16.37 -0.78 -18.97
CA SER A 175 -16.61 -1.88 -19.92
C SER A 175 -17.35 -1.39 -21.16
N ASP A 176 -17.34 -2.20 -22.21
CA ASP A 176 -18.32 -2.07 -23.28
C ASP A 176 -19.74 -2.22 -22.72
N SER A 177 -20.68 -1.60 -23.43
CA SER A 177 -22.09 -1.67 -23.08
C SER A 177 -22.72 -2.96 -23.61
N TRP A 178 -23.47 -3.64 -22.74
CA TRP A 178 -24.24 -4.83 -23.06
C TRP A 178 -25.73 -4.53 -22.94
N TYR A 179 -26.48 -4.70 -24.06
CA TYR A 179 -27.92 -4.54 -24.02
C TYR A 179 -28.59 -5.83 -23.52
N VAL A 180 -29.37 -5.72 -22.46
CA VAL A 180 -30.14 -6.80 -21.86
C VAL A 180 -31.63 -6.57 -22.17
N SER A 181 -32.29 -7.54 -22.80
CA SER A 181 -33.71 -7.56 -23.00
C SER A 181 -34.51 -7.89 -21.71
N SER A 182 -35.81 -7.73 -21.72
CA SER A 182 -36.63 -8.09 -20.56
C SER A 182 -36.62 -9.61 -20.28
N GLU A 183 -36.53 -10.43 -21.33
CA GLU A 183 -36.48 -11.90 -21.22
C GLU A 183 -35.17 -12.34 -20.58
N GLU A 184 -34.04 -11.84 -21.06
CA GLU A 184 -32.72 -12.11 -20.48
C GLU A 184 -32.61 -11.64 -19.02
N ALA A 185 -33.15 -10.47 -18.69
CA ALA A 185 -33.17 -10.00 -17.31
C ALA A 185 -33.99 -10.89 -16.37
N ASP A 186 -35.10 -11.45 -16.87
CA ASP A 186 -35.93 -12.40 -16.11
C ASP A 186 -35.18 -13.74 -15.93
N GLU A 187 -34.46 -14.23 -16.92
CA GLU A 187 -33.64 -15.46 -16.85
C GLU A 187 -32.50 -15.31 -15.86
N LEU A 188 -31.67 -14.26 -15.96
CA LEU A 188 -30.58 -13.97 -15.05
C LEU A 188 -31.04 -13.83 -13.59
N SER A 189 -32.22 -13.26 -13.38
CA SER A 189 -32.79 -13.10 -12.04
C SER A 189 -33.41 -14.39 -11.49
N ALA A 190 -33.81 -15.34 -12.34
CA ALA A 190 -34.48 -16.59 -11.96
C ALA A 190 -33.50 -17.66 -11.48
N ASP A 191 -32.32 -17.77 -12.11
CA ASP A 191 -31.30 -18.77 -11.77
C ASP A 191 -30.78 -18.64 -10.32
N ARG A 192 -30.96 -17.51 -9.68
CA ARG A 192 -30.58 -17.29 -8.28
C ARG A 192 -31.65 -17.59 -7.25
N LYS A 193 -32.84 -17.94 -7.64
CA LYS A 193 -33.95 -18.28 -6.72
C LYS A 193 -34.03 -19.78 -6.41
N THR A 194 -33.10 -20.58 -6.95
CA THR A 194 -32.93 -22.00 -6.63
C THR A 194 -31.69 -22.20 -5.76
#